data_80d2abca48bda19b08d72a9bff7e6b85
#
_entry.id   80d2abca48bda19b08d72a9bff7e6b85
#
_cell.length_a   1.000
_cell.length_b   1.000
_cell.length_c   1.000
_cell.angle_alpha   90.00
_cell.angle_beta   90.00
_cell.angle_gamma   90.00
#
_symmetry.space_group_name_H-M   'P 1'
#
loop_
_entity.id
_entity.type
_entity.pdbx_description
1 polymer ?
#
loop_
_entity_poly.entity_id
_entity_poly.type
_entity_poly.pdbx_seq_one_letter_code
_entity_poly.pdbx_strand_id
1 'polypeptide(L)'
;MQIRTKLTLQFILLVAGILFFSHYFIYYKFREINENEFYNSLHSKSLMTAEMVLHDENTLKPLQPNEKTSGVTLPFRENIIIYNERLEKVFAFNHEANPLSAASLRSIKAGAEYRFEQGKSNIIGFRHISKSGKEYVILAESVFSSEDLGNLRNILMVTFFLAIGIVACGGWFYAAQALSPVSRIVDQVDRILPTDLSARLKLKNQKDELSRLVKTFNRLLDRIQFAFKMQKSFISNVSHELKNPLSIIISQLEVSLDKAERSKEEYRSTLHSVLDDMRDLSGITEKLLQLARVYSEDTNIPFEEVRLDELMLQTRESLLR
;
A
#
# COMPACT_ATOMS: atom_id res chain seq x y z
N MET A 1 -1.93 -2.18 -16.05
CA MET A 1 -2.62 -1.40 -15.02
C MET A 1 -1.71 -0.24 -14.62
N GLN A 2 -2.17 1.01 -14.69
CA GLN A 2 -1.35 2.17 -14.34
C GLN A 2 -1.01 2.14 -12.84
N ILE A 3 0.18 2.57 -12.46
CA ILE A 3 0.65 2.62 -11.06
C ILE A 3 -0.37 3.34 -10.16
N ARG A 4 -0.98 4.39 -10.67
CA ARG A 4 -2.05 5.15 -10.01
C ARG A 4 -3.22 4.24 -9.57
N THR A 5 -3.76 3.43 -10.48
CA THR A 5 -4.91 2.54 -10.21
C THR A 5 -4.55 1.45 -9.20
N LYS A 6 -3.33 0.91 -9.31
CA LYS A 6 -2.83 -0.12 -8.38
C LYS A 6 -2.72 0.43 -6.96
N LEU A 7 -2.14 1.62 -6.81
CA LEU A 7 -1.95 2.26 -5.50
C LEU A 7 -3.29 2.63 -4.85
N THR A 8 -4.22 3.20 -5.64
CA THR A 8 -5.57 3.53 -5.15
C THR A 8 -6.32 2.27 -4.71
N LEU A 9 -6.25 1.18 -5.49
CA LEU A 9 -6.91 -0.08 -5.15
C LEU A 9 -6.35 -0.70 -3.86
N GLN A 10 -5.02 -0.72 -3.70
CA GLN A 10 -4.37 -1.23 -2.49
C GLN A 10 -4.78 -0.42 -1.25
N PHE A 11 -4.85 0.91 -1.39
CA PHE A 11 -5.26 1.79 -0.31
C PHE A 11 -6.73 1.58 0.08
N ILE A 12 -7.63 1.46 -0.91
CA ILE A 12 -9.06 1.15 -0.68
C ILE A 12 -9.19 -0.19 0.05
N LEU A 13 -8.48 -1.22 -0.39
CA LEU A 13 -8.55 -2.56 0.20
C LEU A 13 -8.07 -2.56 1.66
N LEU A 14 -6.99 -1.84 1.95
CA LEU A 14 -6.46 -1.69 3.31
C LEU A 14 -7.48 -0.99 4.22
N VAL A 15 -8.01 0.15 3.78
CA VAL A 15 -9.01 0.91 4.56
C VAL A 15 -10.31 0.11 4.73
N ALA A 16 -10.76 -0.58 3.68
CA ALA A 16 -11.94 -1.43 3.76
C ALA A 16 -11.75 -2.57 4.78
N GLY A 17 -10.57 -3.17 4.84
CA GLY A 17 -10.24 -4.17 5.86
C GLY A 17 -10.30 -3.60 7.28
N ILE A 18 -9.68 -2.46 7.52
CA ILE A 18 -9.71 -1.80 8.84
C ILE A 18 -11.14 -1.45 9.25
N LEU A 19 -11.91 -0.85 8.33
CA LEU A 19 -13.31 -0.49 8.59
C LEU A 19 -14.16 -1.73 8.87
N PHE A 20 -13.98 -2.80 8.09
CA PHE A 20 -14.71 -4.04 8.29
C PHE A 20 -14.48 -4.62 9.69
N PHE A 21 -13.23 -4.76 10.12
CA PHE A 21 -12.92 -5.28 11.45
C PHE A 21 -13.41 -4.34 12.56
N SER A 22 -13.28 -3.03 12.37
CA SER A 22 -13.79 -2.05 13.34
C SER A 22 -15.32 -2.12 13.48
N HIS A 23 -16.07 -2.17 12.37
CA HIS A 23 -17.53 -2.25 12.39
C HIS A 23 -18.00 -3.58 12.97
N TYR A 24 -17.31 -4.69 12.62
CA TYR A 24 -17.58 -6.00 13.21
C TYR A 24 -17.39 -5.99 14.73
N PHE A 25 -16.30 -5.41 15.21
CA PHE A 25 -16.01 -5.30 16.64
C PHE A 25 -17.05 -4.44 17.38
N ILE A 26 -17.43 -3.29 16.80
CA ILE A 26 -18.45 -2.41 17.36
C ILE A 26 -19.80 -3.16 17.45
N TYR A 27 -20.21 -3.83 16.37
CA TYR A 27 -21.45 -4.59 16.36
C TYR A 27 -21.46 -5.71 17.41
N TYR A 28 -20.37 -6.47 17.49
CA TYR A 28 -20.22 -7.56 18.46
C TYR A 28 -20.30 -7.05 19.91
N LYS A 29 -19.55 -5.98 20.21
CA LYS A 29 -19.54 -5.39 21.56
C LYS A 29 -20.86 -4.75 21.93
N PHE A 30 -21.50 -4.08 21.01
CA PHE A 30 -22.83 -3.50 21.25
C PHE A 30 -23.88 -4.59 21.51
N ARG A 31 -23.82 -5.69 20.77
CA ARG A 31 -24.70 -6.85 21.02
C ARG A 31 -24.48 -7.42 22.41
N GLU A 32 -23.24 -7.64 22.80
CA GLU A 32 -22.87 -8.16 24.13
C GLU A 32 -23.37 -7.24 25.28
N ILE A 33 -23.18 -5.94 25.10
CA ILE A 33 -23.66 -4.94 26.08
C ILE A 33 -25.19 -4.96 26.18
N ASN A 34 -25.88 -4.85 25.06
CA ASN A 34 -27.35 -4.85 25.03
C ASN A 34 -27.94 -6.13 25.61
N GLU A 35 -27.35 -7.28 25.31
CA GLU A 35 -27.81 -8.57 25.85
C GLU A 35 -27.61 -8.60 27.37
N ASN A 36 -26.49 -8.17 27.90
CA ASN A 36 -26.25 -8.07 29.33
C ASN A 36 -27.20 -7.07 30.03
N GLU A 37 -27.41 -5.92 29.41
CA GLU A 37 -28.30 -4.89 29.92
C GLU A 37 -29.76 -5.38 29.98
N PHE A 38 -30.19 -6.12 28.93
CA PHE A 38 -31.48 -6.76 28.88
C PHE A 38 -31.67 -7.76 30.05
N TYR A 39 -30.72 -8.69 30.25
CA TYR A 39 -30.81 -9.67 31.34
C TYR A 39 -30.77 -9.01 32.71
N ASN A 40 -29.95 -7.98 32.91
CA ASN A 40 -29.90 -7.23 34.16
C ASN A 40 -31.22 -6.48 34.45
N SER A 41 -31.81 -5.89 33.42
CA SER A 41 -33.12 -5.25 33.52
C SER A 41 -34.22 -6.24 33.84
N LEU A 42 -34.22 -7.40 33.15
CA LEU A 42 -35.21 -8.47 33.38
C LEU A 42 -35.06 -9.04 34.78
N HIS A 43 -33.83 -9.26 35.28
CA HIS A 43 -33.56 -9.69 36.64
C HIS A 43 -34.10 -8.68 37.66
N SER A 44 -33.76 -7.39 37.51
CA SER A 44 -34.20 -6.34 38.46
C SER A 44 -35.72 -6.18 38.52
N LYS A 45 -36.38 -6.20 37.38
CA LYS A 45 -37.86 -6.12 37.29
C LYS A 45 -38.55 -7.35 37.92
N SER A 46 -38.01 -8.55 37.64
CA SER A 46 -38.55 -9.78 38.21
C SER A 46 -38.33 -9.89 39.70
N LEU A 47 -37.17 -9.41 40.20
CA LEU A 47 -36.88 -9.32 41.63
C LEU A 47 -37.85 -8.36 42.32
N MET A 48 -38.06 -7.16 41.75
CA MET A 48 -39.02 -6.19 42.28
C MET A 48 -40.46 -6.73 42.33
N THR A 49 -40.86 -7.48 41.29
CA THR A 49 -42.16 -8.12 41.26
C THR A 49 -42.26 -9.23 42.32
N ALA A 50 -41.19 -10.04 42.44
CA ALA A 50 -41.16 -11.08 43.46
C ALA A 50 -41.25 -10.49 44.89
N GLU A 51 -40.55 -9.42 45.20
CA GLU A 51 -40.63 -8.75 46.50
C GLU A 51 -42.04 -8.20 46.78
N MET A 52 -42.72 -7.63 45.77
CA MET A 52 -44.12 -7.19 45.92
C MET A 52 -45.08 -8.35 46.21
N VAL A 53 -44.94 -9.46 45.47
CA VAL A 53 -45.79 -10.62 45.60
C VAL A 53 -45.51 -11.37 46.91
N LEU A 54 -44.26 -11.52 47.28
CA LEU A 54 -43.84 -12.23 48.49
C LEU A 54 -44.01 -11.40 49.76
N HIS A 55 -44.45 -10.14 49.69
CA HIS A 55 -44.72 -9.32 50.86
C HIS A 55 -45.83 -9.93 51.73
N ASP A 56 -46.81 -10.61 51.09
CA ASP A 56 -47.91 -11.28 51.79
C ASP A 56 -47.84 -12.82 51.55
N GLU A 57 -46.74 -13.42 51.98
CA GLU A 57 -46.46 -14.86 51.77
C GLU A 57 -47.51 -15.79 52.28
N ASN A 58 -48.24 -15.40 53.32
CA ASN A 58 -49.28 -16.23 53.93
C ASN A 58 -50.53 -16.44 53.06
N THR A 59 -50.74 -15.63 52.07
CA THR A 59 -51.86 -15.72 51.12
C THR A 59 -51.50 -16.52 49.87
N LEU A 60 -50.22 -16.84 49.65
CA LEU A 60 -49.74 -17.56 48.47
C LEU A 60 -50.07 -19.08 48.62
N LYS A 61 -50.93 -19.60 47.74
CA LYS A 61 -51.25 -21.04 47.63
C LYS A 61 -50.61 -21.58 46.34
N PRO A 62 -50.22 -22.87 46.32
CA PRO A 62 -49.87 -23.55 45.09
C PRO A 62 -50.93 -23.41 44.00
N LEU A 63 -50.55 -22.97 42.82
CA LEU A 63 -51.42 -22.82 41.66
C LEU A 63 -51.51 -24.15 40.90
N GLN A 64 -52.64 -24.40 40.30
CA GLN A 64 -52.76 -25.53 39.36
C GLN A 64 -51.95 -25.27 38.08
N PRO A 65 -51.59 -26.31 37.33
CA PRO A 65 -50.68 -26.16 36.17
C PRO A 65 -51.09 -25.10 35.15
N ASN A 66 -52.36 -24.82 34.97
CA ASN A 66 -52.92 -23.85 34.02
C ASN A 66 -53.56 -22.63 34.69
N GLU A 67 -53.39 -22.46 35.99
CA GLU A 67 -53.98 -21.39 36.75
C GLU A 67 -53.06 -20.11 36.66
N LYS A 68 -53.74 -18.96 36.50
CA LYS A 68 -53.09 -17.64 36.52
C LYS A 68 -53.46 -16.92 37.80
N THR A 69 -52.55 -16.08 38.27
CA THR A 69 -52.85 -15.19 39.38
C THR A 69 -53.77 -14.08 38.87
N SER A 70 -55.03 -14.04 39.36
CA SER A 70 -56.01 -13.01 38.98
C SER A 70 -55.98 -11.84 39.96
N GLY A 71 -56.22 -10.62 39.46
CA GLY A 71 -56.38 -9.45 40.32
C GLY A 71 -55.09 -8.69 40.69
N VAL A 72 -53.92 -9.11 40.21
CA VAL A 72 -52.68 -8.38 40.42
C VAL A 72 -52.35 -7.54 39.18
N THR A 73 -52.24 -6.22 39.35
CA THR A 73 -51.76 -5.33 38.32
C THR A 73 -50.29 -5.06 38.56
N LEU A 74 -49.42 -5.56 37.67
CA LEU A 74 -48.00 -5.32 37.73
C LEU A 74 -47.59 -4.16 36.79
N PRO A 75 -46.60 -3.38 37.18
CA PRO A 75 -46.11 -2.27 36.35
C PRO A 75 -45.34 -2.75 35.11
N PHE A 76 -45.06 -4.03 35.01
CA PHE A 76 -44.23 -4.63 33.97
C PHE A 76 -45.03 -5.63 33.13
N ARG A 77 -44.67 -5.81 31.85
CA ARG A 77 -45.35 -6.72 30.91
C ARG A 77 -44.68 -8.07 30.76
N GLU A 78 -43.56 -8.28 31.47
CA GLU A 78 -42.78 -9.52 31.40
C GLU A 78 -43.56 -10.70 32.02
N ASN A 79 -43.34 -11.89 31.48
CA ASN A 79 -43.89 -13.13 32.06
C ASN A 79 -43.04 -13.52 33.27
N ILE A 80 -43.64 -13.64 34.44
CA ILE A 80 -42.94 -13.96 35.67
C ILE A 80 -43.63 -15.14 36.35
N ILE A 81 -42.82 -16.15 36.74
CA ILE A 81 -43.27 -17.33 37.48
C ILE A 81 -42.41 -17.46 38.74
N ILE A 82 -43.07 -17.68 39.87
CA ILE A 82 -42.39 -17.93 41.16
C ILE A 82 -42.73 -19.34 41.63
N TYR A 83 -41.68 -20.08 41.99
CA TYR A 83 -41.80 -21.43 42.56
C TYR A 83 -41.36 -21.40 44.02
N ASN A 84 -42.03 -22.18 44.88
CA ASN A 84 -41.66 -22.35 46.26
C ASN A 84 -40.50 -23.35 46.45
N GLU A 85 -40.11 -23.64 47.71
CA GLU A 85 -39.07 -24.59 48.05
C GLU A 85 -39.30 -26.00 47.50
N ARG A 86 -40.56 -26.41 47.31
CA ARG A 86 -40.97 -27.72 46.74
C ARG A 86 -41.01 -27.70 45.22
N LEU A 87 -40.61 -26.56 44.60
CA LEU A 87 -40.71 -26.31 43.16
C LEU A 87 -42.19 -26.36 42.64
N GLU A 88 -43.13 -26.01 43.51
CA GLU A 88 -44.53 -25.82 43.12
C GLU A 88 -44.75 -24.36 42.73
N LYS A 89 -45.52 -24.12 41.66
CA LYS A 89 -45.83 -22.77 41.18
C LYS A 89 -46.74 -22.06 42.17
N VAL A 90 -46.31 -20.95 42.73
CA VAL A 90 -47.07 -20.13 43.67
C VAL A 90 -47.55 -18.80 43.08
N PHE A 91 -46.95 -18.37 42.00
CA PHE A 91 -47.34 -17.16 41.26
C PHE A 91 -47.02 -17.31 39.77
N ALA A 92 -47.94 -16.88 38.93
CA ALA A 92 -47.72 -16.82 37.46
C ALA A 92 -48.46 -15.62 36.88
N PHE A 93 -47.72 -14.76 36.20
CA PHE A 93 -48.21 -13.60 35.50
C PHE A 93 -47.94 -13.75 34.00
N ASN A 94 -48.95 -13.44 33.13
CA ASN A 94 -48.86 -13.56 31.66
C ASN A 94 -48.40 -14.95 31.17
N HIS A 95 -49.22 -15.93 31.37
CA HIS A 95 -48.95 -17.35 31.26
C HIS A 95 -48.79 -17.87 29.83
N GLU A 96 -47.65 -17.64 29.21
CA GLU A 96 -47.18 -18.35 28.01
C GLU A 96 -45.81 -18.98 28.20
N ALA A 97 -45.22 -18.85 29.39
CA ALA A 97 -43.89 -19.40 29.67
C ALA A 97 -43.92 -20.93 29.61
N ASN A 98 -43.19 -21.52 28.71
CA ASN A 98 -42.95 -22.95 28.68
C ASN A 98 -42.25 -23.37 29.97
N PRO A 99 -42.80 -24.36 30.73
CA PRO A 99 -42.20 -24.77 31.96
C PRO A 99 -40.80 -25.36 31.67
N LEU A 100 -39.80 -24.86 32.37
CA LEU A 100 -38.50 -25.47 32.38
C LEU A 100 -38.54 -26.91 32.83
N SER A 101 -37.56 -27.71 32.41
CA SER A 101 -37.43 -29.07 32.92
C SER A 101 -37.19 -29.04 34.44
N ALA A 102 -37.68 -30.06 35.17
CA ALA A 102 -37.43 -30.18 36.59
C ALA A 102 -35.93 -30.17 36.96
N ALA A 103 -35.09 -30.64 36.05
CA ALA A 103 -33.63 -30.60 36.20
C ALA A 103 -33.08 -29.16 36.21
N SER A 104 -33.54 -28.31 35.29
CA SER A 104 -33.14 -26.90 35.20
C SER A 104 -33.60 -26.10 36.44
N LEU A 105 -34.83 -26.34 36.92
CA LEU A 105 -35.34 -25.72 38.14
C LEU A 105 -34.51 -26.10 39.38
N ARG A 106 -34.05 -27.35 39.47
CA ARG A 106 -33.17 -27.80 40.56
C ARG A 106 -31.80 -27.14 40.49
N SER A 107 -31.24 -26.96 39.31
CA SER A 107 -29.97 -26.26 39.13
C SER A 107 -30.04 -24.79 39.55
N ILE A 108 -31.16 -24.10 39.22
CA ILE A 108 -31.40 -22.73 39.64
C ILE A 108 -31.57 -22.65 41.16
N LYS A 109 -32.26 -23.57 41.76
CA LYS A 109 -32.42 -23.67 43.24
C LYS A 109 -31.06 -23.87 43.93
N ALA A 110 -30.12 -24.59 43.31
CA ALA A 110 -28.75 -24.77 43.83
C ALA A 110 -27.89 -23.50 43.79
N GLY A 111 -28.42 -22.38 43.26
CA GLY A 111 -27.77 -21.07 43.29
C GLY A 111 -27.14 -20.63 41.96
N ALA A 112 -27.32 -21.38 40.88
CA ALA A 112 -26.91 -20.97 39.55
C ALA A 112 -27.92 -19.97 38.97
N GLU A 113 -27.44 -18.82 38.51
CA GLU A 113 -28.19 -17.96 37.61
C GLU A 113 -28.24 -18.63 36.25
N TYR A 114 -29.44 -18.78 35.71
CA TYR A 114 -29.66 -19.49 34.46
C TYR A 114 -30.22 -18.54 33.41
N ARG A 115 -29.46 -18.35 32.32
CA ARG A 115 -29.86 -17.53 31.17
C ARG A 115 -29.95 -18.42 29.95
N PHE A 116 -31.09 -18.43 29.26
CA PHE A 116 -31.23 -19.20 28.04
C PHE A 116 -32.27 -18.60 27.12
N GLU A 117 -32.13 -18.94 25.85
CA GLU A 117 -33.02 -18.50 24.78
C GLU A 117 -33.91 -19.68 24.38
N GLN A 118 -35.23 -19.47 24.35
CA GLN A 118 -36.19 -20.46 23.92
C GLN A 118 -37.13 -19.87 22.85
N GLY A 119 -36.86 -20.24 21.59
CA GLY A 119 -37.60 -19.69 20.46
C GLY A 119 -37.31 -18.21 20.25
N LYS A 120 -38.27 -17.35 20.52
CA LYS A 120 -38.15 -15.89 20.45
C LYS A 120 -38.00 -15.22 21.83
N SER A 121 -38.10 -15.99 22.88
CA SER A 121 -38.09 -15.49 24.25
C SER A 121 -36.76 -15.78 24.94
N ASN A 122 -36.32 -14.84 25.69
CA ASN A 122 -35.13 -14.94 26.56
C ASN A 122 -35.63 -15.12 28.00
N ILE A 123 -35.10 -16.11 28.67
CA ILE A 123 -35.52 -16.51 30.01
C ILE A 123 -34.33 -16.35 30.96
N ILE A 124 -34.58 -15.73 32.09
CA ILE A 124 -33.69 -15.73 33.25
C ILE A 124 -34.32 -16.48 34.41
N GLY A 125 -33.51 -17.30 35.08
CA GLY A 125 -33.92 -18.01 36.29
C GLY A 125 -32.89 -17.79 37.40
N PHE A 126 -33.32 -17.43 38.58
CA PHE A 126 -32.45 -17.23 39.73
C PHE A 126 -33.13 -17.58 41.06
N ARG A 127 -32.32 -17.84 42.08
CA ARG A 127 -32.77 -18.08 43.42
C ARG A 127 -32.97 -16.79 44.18
N HIS A 128 -34.04 -16.65 44.93
CA HIS A 128 -34.33 -15.55 45.82
C HIS A 128 -34.67 -16.07 47.21
N ILE A 129 -34.15 -15.42 48.25
CA ILE A 129 -34.45 -15.70 49.65
C ILE A 129 -35.33 -14.57 50.15
N SER A 130 -36.56 -14.91 50.57
CA SER A 130 -37.46 -13.93 51.14
C SER A 130 -37.00 -13.43 52.51
N LYS A 131 -37.62 -12.34 52.96
CA LYS A 131 -37.39 -11.77 54.32
C LYS A 131 -37.71 -12.75 55.46
N SER A 132 -38.58 -13.73 55.18
CA SER A 132 -38.93 -14.82 56.14
C SER A 132 -37.90 -15.96 56.15
N GLY A 133 -36.87 -15.92 55.27
CA GLY A 133 -35.87 -16.98 55.13
C GLY A 133 -36.25 -18.14 54.20
N LYS A 134 -37.42 -18.10 53.60
CA LYS A 134 -37.84 -19.11 52.62
C LYS A 134 -37.21 -18.91 51.26
N GLU A 135 -36.87 -20.00 50.60
CA GLU A 135 -36.24 -19.99 49.27
C GLU A 135 -37.31 -20.08 48.16
N TYR A 136 -37.15 -19.25 47.18
CA TYR A 136 -37.98 -19.21 45.98
C TYR A 136 -37.09 -19.27 44.72
N VAL A 137 -37.64 -19.88 43.66
CA VAL A 137 -37.05 -19.83 42.30
C VAL A 137 -37.93 -18.91 41.47
N ILE A 138 -37.30 -17.86 40.94
CA ILE A 138 -37.94 -16.88 40.09
C ILE A 138 -37.52 -17.12 38.66
N LEU A 139 -38.49 -17.25 37.75
CA LEU A 139 -38.30 -17.27 36.31
C LEU A 139 -38.92 -16.03 35.72
N ALA A 140 -38.19 -15.36 34.89
CA ALA A 140 -38.71 -14.25 34.08
C ALA A 140 -38.42 -14.48 32.61
N GLU A 141 -39.44 -14.25 31.80
CA GLU A 141 -39.37 -14.38 30.35
C GLU A 141 -39.76 -13.04 29.71
N SER A 142 -38.96 -12.64 28.71
CA SER A 142 -39.26 -11.47 27.87
C SER A 142 -38.66 -11.66 26.49
N VAL A 143 -39.15 -10.90 25.53
CA VAL A 143 -38.64 -10.92 24.17
C VAL A 143 -37.54 -9.84 24.06
N PHE A 144 -36.35 -10.28 23.71
CA PHE A 144 -35.25 -9.33 23.41
C PHE A 144 -35.57 -8.59 22.10
N SER A 145 -35.69 -7.27 22.17
CA SER A 145 -35.88 -6.46 20.99
C SER A 145 -34.59 -6.36 20.22
N SER A 146 -34.53 -6.97 19.05
CA SER A 146 -33.40 -6.86 18.14
C SER A 146 -33.47 -5.60 17.24
N GLU A 147 -34.42 -4.70 17.49
CA GLU A 147 -34.68 -3.54 16.66
C GLU A 147 -33.47 -2.56 16.70
N ASP A 148 -32.93 -2.34 17.89
CA ASP A 148 -31.73 -1.47 18.07
C ASP A 148 -30.50 -2.06 17.40
N LEU A 149 -30.34 -3.39 17.43
CA LEU A 149 -29.28 -4.08 16.69
C LEU A 149 -29.44 -3.96 15.18
N GLY A 150 -30.71 -4.02 14.69
CA GLY A 150 -31.04 -3.79 13.28
C GLY A 150 -30.70 -2.39 12.83
N ASN A 151 -31.05 -1.39 13.61
CA ASN A 151 -30.74 0.02 13.36
C ASN A 151 -29.24 0.26 13.35
N LEU A 152 -28.51 -0.24 14.35
CA LEU A 152 -27.04 -0.15 14.38
C LEU A 152 -26.42 -0.79 13.14
N ARG A 153 -26.82 -2.00 12.78
CA ARG A 153 -26.32 -2.68 11.57
C ARG A 153 -26.50 -1.82 10.32
N ASN A 154 -27.67 -1.22 10.15
CA ASN A 154 -27.96 -0.37 8.99
C ASN A 154 -27.08 0.89 8.99
N ILE A 155 -26.89 1.53 10.15
CA ILE A 155 -25.99 2.69 10.30
C ILE A 155 -24.56 2.28 9.95
N LEU A 156 -24.07 1.17 10.48
CA LEU A 156 -22.73 0.66 10.19
C LEU A 156 -22.53 0.35 8.70
N MET A 157 -23.52 -0.23 8.02
CA MET A 157 -23.46 -0.47 6.57
C MET A 157 -23.41 0.84 5.78
N VAL A 158 -24.26 1.81 6.10
CA VAL A 158 -24.29 3.10 5.40
C VAL A 158 -22.96 3.84 5.59
N THR A 159 -22.45 3.89 6.82
CA THR A 159 -21.17 4.55 7.12
C THR A 159 -19.99 3.84 6.45
N PHE A 160 -20.02 2.50 6.36
CA PHE A 160 -19.00 1.72 5.65
C PHE A 160 -18.94 2.08 4.16
N PHE A 161 -20.05 2.04 3.44
CA PHE A 161 -20.08 2.37 2.01
C PHE A 161 -19.78 3.85 1.74
N LEU A 162 -20.26 4.75 2.60
CA LEU A 162 -19.94 6.17 2.50
C LEU A 162 -18.44 6.42 2.65
N ALA A 163 -17.82 5.82 3.68
CA ALA A 163 -16.39 5.96 3.93
C ALA A 163 -15.55 5.39 2.77
N ILE A 164 -15.90 4.23 2.22
CA ILE A 164 -15.23 3.67 1.04
C ILE A 164 -15.37 4.61 -0.16
N GLY A 165 -16.55 5.19 -0.39
CA GLY A 165 -16.77 6.16 -1.47
C GLY A 165 -15.86 7.38 -1.34
N ILE A 166 -15.77 7.96 -0.13
CA ILE A 166 -14.89 9.12 0.16
C ILE A 166 -13.43 8.74 -0.07
N VAL A 167 -13.00 7.59 0.44
CA VAL A 167 -11.61 7.10 0.28
C VAL A 167 -11.28 6.82 -1.18
N ALA A 168 -12.21 6.25 -1.95
CA ALA A 168 -12.01 5.99 -3.37
C ALA A 168 -11.85 7.30 -4.17
N CYS A 169 -12.74 8.26 -3.97
CA CYS A 169 -12.66 9.58 -4.62
C CYS A 169 -11.42 10.36 -4.20
N GLY A 170 -11.17 10.45 -2.90
CA GLY A 170 -10.01 11.15 -2.35
C GLY A 170 -8.69 10.51 -2.75
N GLY A 171 -8.59 9.19 -2.68
CA GLY A 171 -7.41 8.42 -3.09
C GLY A 171 -7.12 8.55 -4.58
N TRP A 172 -8.15 8.54 -5.42
CA TRP A 172 -8.02 8.78 -6.86
C TRP A 172 -7.47 10.19 -7.15
N PHE A 173 -8.05 11.20 -6.51
CA PHE A 173 -7.62 12.59 -6.68
C PHE A 173 -6.19 12.80 -6.18
N TYR A 174 -5.87 12.31 -4.99
CA TYR A 174 -4.55 12.42 -4.39
C TYR A 174 -3.48 11.69 -5.22
N ALA A 175 -3.75 10.46 -5.66
CA ALA A 175 -2.83 9.71 -6.51
C ALA A 175 -2.58 10.43 -7.86
N ALA A 176 -3.61 11.06 -8.44
CA ALA A 176 -3.47 11.87 -9.65
C ALA A 176 -2.54 13.06 -9.44
N GLN A 177 -2.71 13.77 -8.35
CA GLN A 177 -1.92 14.95 -8.03
C GLN A 177 -0.47 14.59 -7.67
N ALA A 178 -0.27 13.54 -6.87
CA ALA A 178 1.05 13.08 -6.44
C ALA A 178 1.90 12.52 -7.60
N LEU A 179 1.28 11.84 -8.58
CA LEU A 179 1.97 11.25 -9.72
C LEU A 179 2.07 12.18 -10.94
N SER A 180 1.35 13.30 -10.97
CA SER A 180 1.40 14.27 -12.06
C SER A 180 2.83 14.79 -12.37
N PRO A 181 3.67 15.13 -11.37
CA PRO A 181 5.02 15.57 -11.64
C PRO A 181 5.89 14.50 -12.32
N VAL A 182 5.70 13.22 -11.93
CA VAL A 182 6.42 12.09 -12.54
C VAL A 182 6.05 11.93 -14.01
N SER A 183 4.75 11.99 -14.32
CA SER A 183 4.27 11.93 -15.71
C SER A 183 4.88 13.05 -16.56
N ARG A 184 4.95 14.29 -16.02
CA ARG A 184 5.58 15.41 -16.71
C ARG A 184 7.08 15.21 -16.98
N ILE A 185 7.80 14.56 -16.06
CA ILE A 185 9.22 14.23 -16.27
C ILE A 185 9.33 13.21 -17.41
N VAL A 186 8.52 12.15 -17.41
CA VAL A 186 8.50 11.15 -18.48
C VAL A 186 8.22 11.82 -19.83
N ASP A 187 7.17 12.65 -19.93
CA ASP A 187 6.82 13.36 -21.15
C ASP A 187 7.96 14.28 -21.65
N GLN A 188 8.74 14.89 -20.73
CA GLN A 188 9.89 15.70 -21.10
C GLN A 188 11.06 14.84 -21.61
N VAL A 189 11.31 13.68 -20.98
CA VAL A 189 12.33 12.73 -21.43
C VAL A 189 12.03 12.19 -22.82
N ASP A 190 10.78 11.80 -23.08
CA ASP A 190 10.34 11.24 -24.37
C ASP A 190 10.46 12.25 -25.51
N ARG A 191 10.50 13.55 -25.19
CA ARG A 191 10.69 14.63 -26.19
C ARG A 191 12.15 14.95 -26.50
N ILE A 192 13.10 14.37 -25.75
CA ILE A 192 14.52 14.58 -26.00
C ILE A 192 14.92 13.75 -27.22
N LEU A 193 15.28 14.44 -28.28
CA LEU A 193 15.75 13.81 -29.50
C LEU A 193 17.24 13.48 -29.40
N PRO A 194 17.71 12.35 -29.94
CA PRO A 194 19.15 12.03 -30.00
C PRO A 194 19.98 13.08 -30.74
N THR A 195 19.35 13.83 -31.66
CA THR A 195 19.98 14.91 -32.42
C THR A 195 20.02 16.24 -31.69
N ASP A 196 19.20 16.41 -30.64
CA ASP A 196 19.19 17.62 -29.79
C ASP A 196 19.22 17.27 -28.32
N LEU A 197 20.41 17.05 -27.81
CA LEU A 197 20.69 16.77 -26.40
C LEU A 197 20.84 18.04 -25.56
N SER A 198 20.50 19.23 -26.09
CA SER A 198 20.57 20.49 -25.35
C SER A 198 19.41 20.71 -24.40
N ALA A 199 18.29 20.02 -24.61
CA ALA A 199 17.12 20.08 -23.77
C ALA A 199 17.44 19.62 -22.33
N ARG A 200 16.82 20.28 -21.35
CA ARG A 200 16.98 19.96 -19.92
C ARG A 200 15.60 19.81 -19.29
N LEU A 201 15.52 18.84 -18.39
CA LEU A 201 14.31 18.61 -17.60
C LEU A 201 14.11 19.78 -16.63
N LYS A 202 12.86 20.26 -16.54
CA LYS A 202 12.47 21.35 -15.64
C LYS A 202 11.41 20.87 -14.67
N LEU A 203 11.59 21.13 -13.37
CA LEU A 203 10.61 20.90 -12.34
C LEU A 203 10.26 22.23 -11.66
N LYS A 204 8.98 22.42 -11.36
CA LYS A 204 8.48 23.68 -10.78
C LYS A 204 8.83 23.82 -9.29
N ASN A 205 9.00 22.70 -8.58
CA ASN A 205 9.33 22.67 -7.16
C ASN A 205 10.73 22.03 -6.96
N GLN A 206 11.62 22.68 -6.23
CA GLN A 206 13.06 22.31 -6.24
C GLN A 206 13.56 21.68 -4.93
N LYS A 207 12.67 21.15 -4.06
CA LYS A 207 13.05 20.73 -2.70
C LYS A 207 12.73 19.29 -2.34
N ASP A 208 12.32 18.46 -3.31
CA ASP A 208 11.92 17.08 -3.08
C ASP A 208 12.85 16.06 -3.79
N GLU A 209 12.60 14.78 -3.60
CA GLU A 209 13.33 13.66 -4.20
C GLU A 209 13.25 13.70 -5.73
N LEU A 210 12.15 14.20 -6.29
CA LEU A 210 11.99 14.35 -7.73
C LEU A 210 12.96 15.39 -8.31
N SER A 211 13.23 16.44 -7.56
CA SER A 211 14.22 17.44 -7.94
C SER A 211 15.64 16.87 -7.96
N ARG A 212 15.95 16.00 -7.02
CA ARG A 212 17.23 15.28 -7.01
C ARG A 212 17.35 14.36 -8.23
N LEU A 213 16.26 13.66 -8.58
CA LEU A 213 16.19 12.82 -9.78
C LEU A 213 16.44 13.65 -11.05
N VAL A 214 15.72 14.77 -11.21
CA VAL A 214 15.88 15.69 -12.35
C VAL A 214 17.32 16.22 -12.47
N LYS A 215 17.94 16.64 -11.35
CA LYS A 215 19.33 17.09 -11.34
C LYS A 215 20.31 15.99 -11.78
N THR A 216 20.07 14.76 -11.33
CA THR A 216 20.92 13.61 -11.70
C THR A 216 20.75 13.27 -13.17
N PHE A 217 19.53 13.31 -13.69
CA PHE A 217 19.24 13.07 -15.10
C PHE A 217 19.85 14.16 -15.99
N ASN A 218 19.74 15.44 -15.61
CA ASN A 218 20.38 16.53 -16.35
C ASN A 218 21.90 16.39 -16.39
N ARG A 219 22.53 15.96 -15.29
CA ARG A 219 23.98 15.64 -15.28
C ARG A 219 24.34 14.49 -16.25
N LEU A 220 23.47 13.48 -16.35
CA LEU A 220 23.65 12.41 -17.33
C LEU A 220 23.58 12.97 -18.76
N LEU A 221 22.59 13.82 -19.04
CA LEU A 221 22.45 14.49 -20.34
C LEU A 221 23.70 15.35 -20.66
N ASP A 222 24.23 16.07 -19.68
CA ASP A 222 25.50 16.85 -19.87
C ASP A 222 26.64 15.94 -20.28
N ARG A 223 26.82 14.79 -19.65
CA ARG A 223 27.88 13.83 -19.99
C ARG A 223 27.67 13.25 -21.40
N ILE A 224 26.45 12.87 -21.75
CA ILE A 224 26.14 12.35 -23.08
C ILE A 224 26.37 13.42 -24.15
N GLN A 225 25.90 14.65 -23.93
CA GLN A 225 26.12 15.77 -24.84
C GLN A 225 27.60 16.06 -25.06
N PHE A 226 28.37 16.05 -23.96
CA PHE A 226 29.81 16.22 -24.05
C PHE A 226 30.48 15.10 -24.87
N ALA A 227 30.14 13.84 -24.62
CA ALA A 227 30.65 12.70 -25.38
C ALA A 227 30.32 12.79 -26.87
N PHE A 228 29.08 13.13 -27.23
CA PHE A 228 28.68 13.35 -28.62
C PHE A 228 29.45 14.51 -29.28
N LYS A 229 29.65 15.61 -28.55
CA LYS A 229 30.45 16.75 -29.06
C LYS A 229 31.88 16.34 -29.32
N MET A 230 32.50 15.61 -28.39
CA MET A 230 33.84 15.07 -28.55
C MET A 230 33.93 14.11 -29.73
N GLN A 231 32.99 13.19 -29.88
CA GLN A 231 32.92 12.27 -31.02
C GLN A 231 32.79 12.99 -32.34
N LYS A 232 31.92 14.01 -32.43
CA LYS A 232 31.75 14.81 -33.66
C LYS A 232 33.04 15.58 -34.01
N SER A 233 33.71 16.19 -33.00
CA SER A 233 34.99 16.87 -33.19
C SER A 233 36.06 15.89 -33.62
N PHE A 234 36.14 14.70 -33.02
CA PHE A 234 37.07 13.65 -33.41
C PHE A 234 36.90 13.26 -34.88
N ILE A 235 35.66 12.93 -35.29
CA ILE A 235 35.38 12.57 -36.69
C ILE A 235 35.77 13.68 -37.66
N SER A 236 35.48 14.96 -37.31
CA SER A 236 35.83 16.11 -38.12
C SER A 236 37.35 16.25 -38.26
N ASN A 237 38.08 16.20 -37.14
CA ASN A 237 39.51 16.32 -37.13
C ASN A 237 40.21 15.18 -37.90
N VAL A 238 39.77 13.93 -37.67
CA VAL A 238 40.27 12.76 -38.42
C VAL A 238 40.07 12.94 -39.92
N SER A 239 38.85 13.41 -40.33
CA SER A 239 38.55 13.64 -41.73
C SER A 239 39.47 14.69 -42.36
N HIS A 240 39.79 15.76 -41.64
CA HIS A 240 40.71 16.79 -42.11
C HIS A 240 42.15 16.28 -42.18
N GLU A 241 42.64 15.60 -41.12
CA GLU A 241 43.98 15.06 -41.07
C GLU A 241 44.28 13.96 -42.11
N LEU A 242 43.27 13.19 -42.51
CA LEU A 242 43.37 12.20 -43.59
C LEU A 242 43.24 12.82 -44.99
N LYS A 243 42.37 13.84 -45.14
CA LYS A 243 42.15 14.49 -46.44
C LYS A 243 43.39 15.24 -46.95
N ASN A 244 44.16 15.88 -46.05
CA ASN A 244 45.31 16.69 -46.39
C ASN A 244 46.38 15.86 -47.11
N PRO A 245 46.99 14.80 -46.51
CA PRO A 245 48.02 14.01 -47.18
C PRO A 245 47.49 13.31 -48.44
N LEU A 246 46.22 12.83 -48.42
CA LEU A 246 45.58 12.21 -49.58
C LEU A 246 45.48 13.20 -50.75
N SER A 247 45.12 14.47 -50.49
CA SER A 247 45.07 15.51 -51.54
C SER A 247 46.45 15.83 -52.11
N ILE A 248 47.49 15.82 -51.26
CA ILE A 248 48.90 16.04 -51.70
C ILE A 248 49.33 14.88 -52.62
N ILE A 249 49.11 13.64 -52.21
CA ILE A 249 49.42 12.44 -53.00
C ILE A 249 48.73 12.45 -54.34
N ILE A 250 47.41 12.75 -54.36
CA ILE A 250 46.65 12.84 -55.61
C ILE A 250 47.23 13.92 -56.51
N SER A 251 47.49 15.11 -56.01
CA SER A 251 48.07 16.23 -56.78
C SER A 251 49.44 15.91 -57.35
N GLN A 252 50.30 15.25 -56.57
CA GLN A 252 51.62 14.81 -57.05
C GLN A 252 51.49 13.83 -58.22
N LEU A 253 50.56 12.88 -58.11
CA LEU A 253 50.32 11.90 -59.16
C LEU A 253 49.68 12.54 -60.41
N GLU A 254 48.72 13.45 -60.26
CA GLU A 254 48.10 14.16 -61.36
C GLU A 254 49.06 15.00 -62.14
N VAL A 255 49.88 15.78 -61.41
CA VAL A 255 50.94 16.58 -62.03
C VAL A 255 51.97 15.71 -62.74
N SER A 256 52.21 14.49 -62.24
CA SER A 256 53.15 13.56 -62.85
C SER A 256 52.60 12.91 -64.11
N LEU A 257 51.28 12.77 -64.24
CA LEU A 257 50.63 12.22 -65.43
C LEU A 257 50.35 13.24 -66.51
N ASP A 258 50.19 14.50 -66.15
CA ASP A 258 49.80 15.55 -67.10
C ASP A 258 51.01 16.04 -67.95
N LYS A 259 52.25 15.81 -67.54
CA LYS A 259 53.47 16.21 -68.32
C LYS A 259 53.85 15.10 -69.29
N ALA A 260 53.76 15.37 -70.59
CA ALA A 260 54.02 14.42 -71.66
C ALA A 260 55.50 13.93 -71.80
N GLU A 261 56.44 14.63 -71.24
CA GLU A 261 57.90 14.24 -71.31
C GLU A 261 58.52 14.46 -69.91
N ARG A 262 58.62 13.39 -69.12
CA ARG A 262 59.40 13.35 -67.87
C ARG A 262 60.55 12.34 -68.03
N SER A 263 61.72 12.68 -67.39
CA SER A 263 62.80 11.73 -67.26
C SER A 263 62.41 10.57 -66.33
N LYS A 264 63.04 9.44 -66.50
CA LYS A 264 62.86 8.27 -65.64
C LYS A 264 63.22 8.59 -64.17
N GLU A 265 64.16 9.46 -63.98
CA GLU A 265 64.66 9.97 -62.69
C GLU A 265 63.57 10.82 -61.99
N GLU A 266 62.85 11.66 -62.72
CA GLU A 266 61.73 12.45 -62.17
C GLU A 266 60.55 11.61 -61.74
N TYR A 267 60.14 10.60 -62.53
CA TYR A 267 59.15 9.66 -62.14
C TYR A 267 59.56 8.90 -60.90
N ARG A 268 60.78 8.46 -60.82
CA ARG A 268 61.31 7.73 -59.64
C ARG A 268 61.30 8.61 -58.38
N SER A 269 61.70 9.89 -58.48
CA SER A 269 61.64 10.87 -57.39
C SER A 269 60.17 11.06 -56.88
N THR A 270 59.25 11.29 -57.84
CA THR A 270 57.81 11.44 -57.45
C THR A 270 57.26 10.17 -56.78
N LEU A 271 57.57 8.97 -57.27
CA LEU A 271 57.11 7.73 -56.64
C LEU A 271 57.72 7.56 -55.24
N HIS A 272 58.99 7.96 -55.03
CA HIS A 272 59.58 7.94 -53.68
C HIS A 272 58.82 8.90 -52.73
N SER A 273 58.57 10.16 -53.20
CA SER A 273 57.81 11.14 -52.41
C SER A 273 56.37 10.60 -52.04
N VAL A 274 55.64 10.05 -53.02
CA VAL A 274 54.33 9.46 -52.80
C VAL A 274 54.40 8.28 -51.83
N LEU A 275 55.43 7.42 -51.91
CA LEU A 275 55.62 6.32 -50.99
C LEU A 275 55.88 6.81 -49.57
N ASP A 276 56.64 7.88 -49.37
CA ASP A 276 56.88 8.45 -48.04
C ASP A 276 55.58 9.07 -47.46
N ASP A 277 54.80 9.83 -48.26
CA ASP A 277 53.54 10.38 -47.86
C ASP A 277 52.52 9.28 -47.50
N MET A 278 52.52 8.16 -48.23
CA MET A 278 51.72 6.99 -47.92
C MET A 278 52.13 6.30 -46.60
N ARG A 279 53.39 6.24 -46.28
CA ARG A 279 53.92 5.72 -44.99
C ARG A 279 53.48 6.63 -43.84
N ASP A 280 53.53 7.93 -44.02
CA ASP A 280 53.06 8.93 -43.03
C ASP A 280 51.56 8.77 -42.80
N LEU A 281 50.77 8.62 -43.86
CA LEU A 281 49.34 8.37 -43.76
C LEU A 281 49.05 7.07 -43.01
N SER A 282 49.79 5.99 -43.25
CA SER A 282 49.69 4.73 -42.51
C SER A 282 50.00 4.94 -41.03
N GLY A 283 51.02 5.72 -40.69
CA GLY A 283 51.34 6.07 -39.30
C GLY A 283 50.24 6.86 -38.61
N ILE A 284 49.59 7.80 -39.32
CA ILE A 284 48.42 8.54 -38.78
C ILE A 284 47.26 7.58 -38.49
N THR A 285 46.95 6.66 -39.43
CA THR A 285 45.86 5.71 -39.24
C THR A 285 46.13 4.77 -38.07
N GLU A 286 47.36 4.34 -37.87
CA GLU A 286 47.71 3.46 -36.75
C GLU A 286 47.59 4.18 -35.40
N LYS A 287 48.03 5.44 -35.31
CA LYS A 287 47.83 6.29 -34.12
C LYS A 287 46.33 6.51 -33.82
N LEU A 288 45.51 6.71 -34.85
CA LEU A 288 44.04 6.85 -34.70
C LEU A 288 43.39 5.56 -34.19
N LEU A 289 43.83 4.39 -34.69
CA LEU A 289 43.36 3.09 -34.20
C LEU A 289 43.77 2.86 -32.73
N GLN A 290 44.97 3.23 -32.34
CA GLN A 290 45.41 3.17 -30.94
C GLN A 290 44.52 4.05 -30.04
N LEU A 291 44.26 5.30 -30.45
CA LEU A 291 43.33 6.20 -29.73
C LEU A 291 41.90 5.60 -29.63
N ALA A 292 41.39 5.04 -30.73
CA ALA A 292 40.07 4.41 -30.71
C ALA A 292 39.97 3.22 -29.75
N ARG A 293 41.06 2.42 -29.66
CA ARG A 293 41.12 1.31 -28.68
C ARG A 293 41.11 1.82 -27.24
N VAL A 294 41.86 2.86 -26.92
CA VAL A 294 41.88 3.47 -25.57
C VAL A 294 40.49 3.97 -25.16
N TYR A 295 39.69 4.49 -26.11
CA TYR A 295 38.32 4.93 -25.85
C TYR A 295 37.29 3.82 -25.81
N SER A 296 37.54 2.65 -26.43
CA SER A 296 36.58 1.55 -26.51
C SER A 296 36.77 0.46 -25.43
N GLU A 297 37.99 0.33 -24.92
CA GLU A 297 38.22 -0.61 -23.82
C GLU A 297 37.91 0.11 -22.50
N ASP A 298 37.12 -0.56 -21.69
CA ASP A 298 36.95 -0.32 -20.25
C ASP A 298 38.26 -0.69 -19.56
N THR A 299 39.34 0.01 -19.96
CA THR A 299 40.69 -0.25 -19.50
C THR A 299 40.76 0.17 -18.06
N ASN A 300 40.63 -0.79 -17.18
CA ASN A 300 41.21 -0.76 -15.86
C ASN A 300 42.75 -0.60 -16.08
N ILE A 301 43.17 0.60 -16.46
CA ILE A 301 44.59 0.90 -16.59
C ILE A 301 45.15 0.81 -15.18
N PRO A 302 45.99 -0.19 -14.87
CA PRO A 302 46.63 -0.24 -13.58
C PRO A 302 47.45 1.05 -13.41
N PHE A 303 47.17 1.80 -12.38
CA PHE A 303 48.00 2.94 -12.03
C PHE A 303 49.32 2.41 -11.54
N GLU A 304 50.39 2.64 -12.31
CA GLU A 304 51.76 2.38 -11.91
C GLU A 304 52.41 3.70 -11.46
N GLU A 305 53.23 3.64 -10.43
CA GLU A 305 54.07 4.78 -10.03
C GLU A 305 55.13 5.00 -11.08
N VAL A 306 55.05 6.12 -11.80
CA VAL A 306 56.00 6.47 -12.86
C VAL A 306 56.87 7.62 -12.36
N ARG A 307 58.20 7.48 -12.51
CA ARG A 307 59.15 8.52 -12.24
C ARG A 307 59.11 9.58 -13.36
N LEU A 308 58.56 10.73 -13.05
CA LEU A 308 58.35 11.83 -13.99
C LEU A 308 59.66 12.38 -14.58
N ASP A 309 60.73 12.37 -13.78
CA ASP A 309 62.09 12.77 -14.18
C ASP A 309 62.68 11.84 -15.28
N GLU A 310 62.44 10.55 -15.15
CA GLU A 310 62.92 9.55 -16.11
C GLU A 310 62.09 9.58 -17.42
N LEU A 311 60.79 9.78 -17.32
CA LEU A 311 59.90 9.97 -18.47
C LEU A 311 60.27 11.24 -19.29
N MET A 312 60.57 12.34 -18.58
CA MET A 312 61.00 13.58 -19.24
C MET A 312 62.34 13.42 -19.97
N LEU A 313 63.33 12.66 -19.43
CA LEU A 313 64.60 12.39 -20.09
C LEU A 313 64.39 11.53 -21.33
N GLN A 314 63.57 10.46 -21.26
CA GLN A 314 63.24 9.60 -22.41
C GLN A 314 62.53 10.39 -23.52
N THR A 315 61.59 11.26 -23.17
CA THR A 315 60.86 12.09 -24.15
C THR A 315 61.83 13.10 -24.84
N ARG A 316 62.74 13.70 -24.08
CA ARG A 316 63.78 14.59 -24.65
C ARG A 316 64.65 13.82 -25.63
N GLU A 317 65.11 12.64 -25.30
CA GLU A 317 65.95 11.83 -26.21
C GLU A 317 65.19 11.40 -27.47
N SER A 318 63.90 11.11 -27.38
CA SER A 318 63.07 10.76 -28.54
C SER A 318 62.82 11.96 -29.50
N LEU A 319 62.80 13.20 -28.96
CA LEU A 319 62.66 14.45 -29.77
C LEU A 319 63.94 14.95 -30.40
N LEU A 320 65.12 14.46 -29.96
CA LEU A 320 66.42 14.83 -30.51
C LEU A 320 66.90 13.90 -31.61
N ARG A 321 66.18 12.84 -31.87
CA ARG A 321 66.39 11.93 -33.01
C ARG A 321 65.46 12.32 -34.17
#